data_eb15409fd454a98f3969a7f84ffef6b0
#
_entry.id   eb15409fd454a98f3969a7f84ffef6b0
#
_cell.length_a   1.000
_cell.length_b   1.000
_cell.length_c   1.000
_cell.angle_alpha   90.00
_cell.angle_beta   90.00
_cell.angle_gamma   90.00
#
_symmetry.space_group_name_H-M   'P 1'
#
loop_
_entity.id
_entity.type
_entity.pdbx_description
1 polymer ?
#
loop_
_entity_poly.entity_id
_entity_poly.type
_entity_poly.pdbx_seq_one_letter_code
_entity_poly.pdbx_strand_id
1 'polypeptide(L)'
;EHALRLPSEHQYGNGVAIFTRNGHAAREFAARVNVGMVGINVPIPVPVAYHSFGGWKRSGFGDIDQYGTEGLRFWTKNKKITQRWPDGSQDGSNAFVIPTMG
;
A
#
# COMPACT_ATOMS: atom_id res chain seq x y z
N GLU A 1 -1.89 -27.26 2.01
CA GLU A 1 -2.59 -26.73 0.84
C GLU A 1 -4.06 -26.36 1.13
N HIS A 2 -4.84 -27.24 1.77
CA HIS A 2 -6.26 -26.95 2.06
C HIS A 2 -6.45 -25.69 2.93
N ALA A 3 -5.68 -25.55 4.00
CA ALA A 3 -5.71 -24.39 4.89
C ALA A 3 -5.29 -23.09 4.19
N LEU A 4 -4.46 -23.17 3.16
CA LEU A 4 -4.07 -22.04 2.33
C LEU A 4 -5.15 -21.65 1.34
N ARG A 5 -5.79 -22.65 0.72
CA ARG A 5 -6.80 -22.45 -0.33
C ARG A 5 -8.09 -21.85 0.21
N LEU A 6 -8.61 -22.33 1.33
CA LEU A 6 -9.87 -21.86 1.90
C LEU A 6 -9.95 -20.33 2.06
N PRO A 7 -9.04 -19.67 2.77
CA PRO A 7 -9.07 -18.21 2.87
C PRO A 7 -8.74 -17.51 1.56
N SER A 8 -7.90 -18.12 0.72
CA SER A 8 -7.49 -17.49 -0.56
C SER A 8 -8.62 -17.45 -1.57
N GLU A 9 -9.49 -18.46 -1.60
CA GLU A 9 -10.65 -18.55 -2.52
C GLU A 9 -11.89 -17.82 -2.00
N HIS A 10 -11.90 -17.43 -0.73
CA HIS A 10 -13.03 -16.72 -0.14
C HIS A 10 -13.20 -15.33 -0.72
N GLN A 11 -14.44 -14.86 -0.85
CA GLN A 11 -14.74 -13.53 -1.39
C GLN A 11 -14.24 -12.36 -0.55
N TYR A 12 -14.06 -12.56 0.75
CA TYR A 12 -13.46 -11.59 1.68
C TYR A 12 -12.02 -11.99 2.00
N GLY A 13 -11.16 -11.01 2.25
CA GLY A 13 -9.75 -11.22 2.56
C GLY A 13 -9.23 -10.21 3.56
N ASN A 14 -9.87 -10.08 4.73
CA ASN A 14 -9.44 -9.12 5.75
C ASN A 14 -8.18 -9.60 6.46
N GLY A 15 -8.27 -10.72 7.16
CA GLY A 15 -7.12 -11.25 7.89
C GLY A 15 -7.27 -12.71 8.24
N VAL A 16 -6.13 -13.37 8.41
CA VAL A 16 -6.02 -14.76 8.86
C VAL A 16 -4.91 -14.88 9.90
N ALA A 17 -4.96 -15.95 10.70
CA ALA A 17 -3.90 -16.30 11.63
C ALA A 17 -3.44 -17.74 11.41
N ILE A 18 -2.14 -17.97 11.54
CA ILE A 18 -1.54 -19.29 11.58
C ILE A 18 -0.79 -19.49 12.89
N PHE A 19 -1.02 -20.63 13.53
CA PHE A 19 -0.32 -21.02 14.75
C PHE A 19 0.58 -22.22 14.45
N THR A 20 1.88 -22.01 14.53
CA THR A 20 2.87 -23.03 14.19
C THR A 20 4.22 -22.76 14.84
N ARG A 21 4.97 -23.82 15.13
CA ARG A 21 6.39 -23.74 15.52
C ARG A 21 7.32 -23.88 14.31
N ASN A 22 6.78 -24.19 13.14
CA ASN A 22 7.55 -24.35 11.91
C ASN A 22 7.64 -23.03 11.16
N GLY A 23 8.81 -22.39 11.23
CA GLY A 23 9.02 -21.10 10.57
C GLY A 23 8.95 -21.16 9.04
N HIS A 24 9.28 -22.32 8.43
CA HIS A 24 9.11 -22.49 7.00
C HIS A 24 7.62 -22.49 6.61
N ALA A 25 6.80 -23.27 7.31
CA ALA A 25 5.37 -23.30 7.07
C ALA A 25 4.71 -21.93 7.28
N ALA A 26 5.15 -21.17 8.29
CA ALA A 26 4.65 -19.81 8.52
C ALA A 26 4.98 -18.87 7.36
N ARG A 27 6.22 -18.88 6.86
CA ARG A 27 6.64 -18.05 5.73
C ARG A 27 5.92 -18.43 4.43
N GLU A 28 5.82 -19.72 4.15
CA GLU A 28 5.09 -20.22 2.98
C GLU A 28 3.62 -19.80 3.02
N PHE A 29 2.97 -19.95 4.16
CA PHE A 29 1.59 -19.54 4.33
C PHE A 29 1.43 -18.03 4.12
N ALA A 30 2.24 -17.22 4.80
CA ALA A 30 2.15 -15.76 4.71
C ALA A 30 2.42 -15.24 3.28
N ALA A 31 3.34 -15.86 2.56
CA ALA A 31 3.66 -15.46 1.18
C ALA A 31 2.58 -15.82 0.15
N ARG A 32 1.84 -16.91 0.40
CA ARG A 32 0.92 -17.47 -0.61
C ARG A 32 -0.55 -17.16 -0.35
N VAL A 33 -0.94 -16.89 0.89
CA VAL A 33 -2.34 -16.63 1.22
C VAL A 33 -2.80 -15.28 0.66
N ASN A 34 -3.99 -15.29 0.04
CA ASN A 34 -4.54 -14.11 -0.63
C ASN A 34 -5.47 -13.33 0.31
N VAL A 35 -4.89 -12.66 1.30
CA VAL A 35 -5.58 -11.80 2.29
C VAL A 35 -4.71 -10.59 2.66
N GLY A 36 -5.32 -9.54 3.19
CA GLY A 36 -4.63 -8.29 3.49
C GLY A 36 -3.74 -8.34 4.73
N MET A 37 -4.11 -9.12 5.73
CA MET A 37 -3.37 -9.21 7.00
C MET A 37 -3.12 -10.65 7.40
N VAL A 38 -1.91 -10.98 7.84
CA VAL A 38 -1.54 -12.32 8.28
C VAL A 38 -0.90 -12.25 9.67
N GLY A 39 -1.48 -12.95 10.63
CA GLY A 39 -0.91 -13.14 11.96
C GLY A 39 -0.17 -14.48 12.04
N ILE A 40 1.07 -14.45 12.51
CA ILE A 40 1.83 -15.66 12.82
C ILE A 40 1.93 -15.77 14.34
N ASN A 41 1.28 -16.77 14.92
CA ASN A 41 1.15 -16.97 16.36
C ASN A 41 0.49 -15.80 17.10
N VAL A 42 -0.28 -15.00 16.37
CA VAL A 42 -1.07 -13.88 16.87
C VAL A 42 -2.51 -14.07 16.39
N PRO A 43 -3.50 -14.06 17.28
CA PRO A 43 -4.89 -14.38 16.91
C PRO A 43 -5.59 -13.30 16.09
N ILE A 44 -5.21 -12.04 16.28
CA ILE A 44 -5.80 -10.89 15.58
C ILE A 44 -4.66 -10.14 14.89
N PRO A 45 -4.55 -10.20 13.55
CA PRO A 45 -3.40 -9.68 12.82
C PRO A 45 -3.48 -8.17 12.54
N VAL A 46 -3.99 -7.39 13.47
CA VAL A 46 -4.11 -5.93 13.33
C VAL A 46 -2.86 -5.27 13.90
N PRO A 47 -2.09 -4.52 13.12
CA PRO A 47 -0.93 -3.79 13.62
C PRO A 47 -1.35 -2.57 14.45
N VAL A 48 -0.36 -1.97 15.12
CA VAL A 48 -0.57 -0.71 15.85
C VAL A 48 -0.88 0.44 14.90
N ALA A 49 -1.57 1.47 15.39
CA ALA A 49 -2.25 2.50 14.59
C ALA A 49 -1.35 3.34 13.66
N TYR A 50 -0.03 3.36 13.86
CA TYR A 50 0.88 4.09 12.95
C TYR A 50 1.30 3.26 11.72
N HIS A 51 0.95 1.97 11.68
CA HIS A 51 1.09 1.15 10.49
C HIS A 51 -0.22 1.09 9.73
N SER A 52 -0.13 1.02 8.42
CA SER A 52 -1.28 0.78 7.58
C SER A 52 -1.83 -0.63 7.81
N PHE A 53 -3.13 -0.78 7.82
CA PHE A 53 -3.80 -2.07 7.90
C PHE A 53 -5.10 -2.04 7.11
N GLY A 54 -5.49 -3.17 6.58
CA GLY A 54 -6.70 -3.29 5.79
C GLY A 54 -6.81 -4.65 5.12
N GLY A 55 -7.97 -4.87 4.53
CA GLY A 55 -8.30 -6.11 3.84
C GLY A 55 -8.17 -5.99 2.32
N TRP A 56 -8.11 -7.14 1.70
CA TRP A 56 -8.16 -7.31 0.26
C TRP A 56 -9.55 -7.77 -0.20
N LYS A 57 -9.75 -7.88 -1.48
CA LYS A 57 -10.99 -8.35 -2.10
C LYS A 57 -12.18 -7.49 -1.64
N ARG A 58 -13.28 -8.11 -1.21
CA ARG A 58 -14.46 -7.39 -0.70
C ARG A 58 -14.33 -6.86 0.74
N SER A 59 -13.21 -7.13 1.41
CA SER A 59 -12.92 -6.56 2.73
C SER A 59 -12.35 -5.14 2.67
N GLY A 60 -11.89 -4.69 1.52
CA GLY A 60 -11.40 -3.34 1.33
C GLY A 60 -11.37 -2.96 -0.14
N PHE A 61 -11.68 -1.72 -0.45
CA PHE A 61 -11.70 -1.19 -1.81
C PHE A 61 -10.59 -0.15 -1.98
N GLY A 62 -9.93 -0.19 -3.16
CA GLY A 62 -8.80 0.67 -3.47
C GLY A 62 -7.46 0.03 -3.09
N ASP A 63 -6.37 0.74 -3.41
CA ASP A 63 -5.01 0.23 -3.29
C ASP A 63 -4.29 0.77 -2.05
N ILE A 64 -4.91 1.69 -1.33
CA ILE A 64 -4.32 2.41 -0.20
C ILE A 64 -5.25 2.31 1.01
N ASP A 65 -4.71 1.91 2.14
CA ASP A 65 -5.43 1.84 3.40
C ASP A 65 -5.49 3.22 4.10
N GLN A 66 -6.27 3.29 5.18
CA GLN A 66 -6.67 4.56 5.80
C GLN A 66 -5.74 5.02 6.94
N TYR A 67 -4.74 4.24 7.31
CA TYR A 67 -3.89 4.48 8.48
C TYR A 67 -2.41 4.59 8.13
N GLY A 68 -1.63 5.16 9.05
CA GLY A 68 -0.21 5.40 8.84
C GLY A 68 0.05 6.41 7.73
N THR A 69 1.18 6.30 7.08
CA THR A 69 1.57 7.18 5.94
C THR A 69 0.60 7.08 4.77
N GLU A 70 0.01 5.92 4.56
CA GLU A 70 -0.99 5.71 3.51
C GLU A 70 -2.29 6.47 3.81
N GLY A 71 -2.67 6.61 5.08
CA GLY A 71 -3.82 7.40 5.48
C GLY A 71 -3.71 8.86 5.04
N LEU A 72 -2.53 9.44 5.10
CA LEU A 72 -2.30 10.79 4.57
C LEU A 72 -2.55 10.84 3.05
N ARG A 73 -2.06 9.86 2.31
CA ARG A 73 -2.28 9.74 0.86
C ARG A 73 -3.75 9.50 0.52
N PHE A 74 -4.44 8.72 1.31
CA PHE A 74 -5.87 8.42 1.13
C PHE A 74 -6.73 9.68 1.19
N TRP A 75 -6.46 10.58 2.13
CA TRP A 75 -7.25 11.78 2.38
C TRP A 75 -6.77 13.01 1.62
N THR A 76 -5.68 12.93 0.89
CA THR A 76 -5.08 14.07 0.17
C THR A 76 -4.94 13.79 -1.32
N LYS A 77 -4.70 14.84 -2.07
CA LYS A 77 -4.40 14.76 -3.50
C LYS A 77 -3.02 15.34 -3.76
N ASN A 78 -2.28 14.69 -4.62
CA ASN A 78 -1.00 15.22 -5.09
C ASN A 78 -1.25 16.35 -6.09
N LYS A 79 -0.65 17.50 -5.84
CA LYS A 79 -0.59 18.62 -6.79
C LYS A 79 0.85 18.75 -7.29
N LYS A 80 1.02 18.76 -8.59
CA LYS A 80 2.32 19.03 -9.23
C LYS A 80 2.31 20.48 -9.68
N ILE A 81 3.33 21.22 -9.28
CA ILE A 81 3.50 22.63 -9.65
C ILE A 81 4.88 22.75 -10.28
N THR A 82 4.88 23.16 -11.56
CA THR A 82 6.12 23.48 -12.27
C THR A 82 6.15 24.99 -12.45
N GLN A 83 7.23 25.62 -12.00
CA GLN A 83 7.37 27.06 -12.03
C GLN A 83 8.67 27.47 -12.72
N ARG A 84 8.61 28.54 -13.47
CA ARG A 84 9.77 29.25 -13.98
C ARG A 84 9.53 30.74 -13.77
N TRP A 85 10.45 31.38 -13.13
CA TRP A 85 10.42 32.81 -12.91
C TRP A 85 11.50 33.47 -13.79
N PRO A 86 11.14 34.03 -14.95
CA PRO A 86 12.13 34.76 -15.76
C PRO A 86 12.59 35.99 -14.98
N ASP A 87 13.89 36.18 -14.85
CA ASP A 87 14.41 37.44 -14.39
C ASP A 87 14.29 38.47 -15.52
N GLY A 88 14.04 39.73 -15.18
CA GLY A 88 13.85 40.81 -16.16
C GLY A 88 15.12 41.18 -16.96
N SER A 89 16.21 40.43 -16.79
CA SER A 89 17.49 40.67 -17.47
C SER A 89 17.70 39.83 -18.71
N GLN A 90 16.82 38.84 -18.98
CA GLN A 90 16.93 37.99 -20.15
C GLN A 90 16.00 38.47 -21.27
N ASP A 91 16.56 38.50 -22.46
CA ASP A 91 15.80 38.76 -23.70
C ASP A 91 14.60 37.80 -23.77
N GLY A 92 13.40 38.33 -23.99
CA GLY A 92 12.11 37.61 -23.88
C GLY A 92 11.98 36.36 -24.75
N SER A 93 12.93 36.09 -25.64
CA SER A 93 12.90 34.94 -26.55
C SER A 93 13.07 33.57 -25.86
N ASN A 94 13.71 33.54 -24.69
CA ASN A 94 13.99 32.30 -23.95
C ASN A 94 13.16 32.12 -22.66
N ALA A 95 12.30 33.08 -22.32
CA ALA A 95 11.56 33.09 -21.07
C ALA A 95 10.57 31.91 -20.94
N PHE A 96 10.09 31.35 -22.03
CA PHE A 96 9.04 30.31 -22.07
C PHE A 96 9.48 28.98 -22.71
N VAL A 97 10.76 28.73 -22.84
CA VAL A 97 11.27 27.46 -23.36
C VAL A 97 11.14 26.39 -22.29
N ILE A 98 10.44 25.31 -22.60
CA ILE A 98 10.35 24.16 -21.72
C ILE A 98 11.70 23.44 -21.69
N PRO A 99 12.34 23.26 -20.51
CA PRO A 99 13.58 22.49 -20.43
C PRO A 99 13.31 21.06 -20.87
N THR A 100 13.99 20.62 -21.93
CA THR A 100 14.00 19.21 -22.32
C THR A 100 15.18 18.53 -21.62
N MET A 101 14.93 17.36 -21.06
CA MET A 101 16.02 16.52 -20.58
C MET A 101 16.80 16.05 -21.80
N GLY A 102 17.95 16.61 -21.97
CA GLY A 102 18.92 16.20 -22.96
C GLY A 102 19.72 14.98 -22.53
#